data_70275a7715bda69499aa4dd78f8485c9
#
_entry.id   70275a7715bda69499aa4dd78f8485c9
#
_cell.length_a   1.000
_cell.length_b   1.000
_cell.length_c   1.000
_cell.angle_alpha   90.00
_cell.angle_beta   90.00
_cell.angle_gamma   90.00
#
_symmetry.space_group_name_H-M   'P 1'
#
loop_
_entity.id
_entity.type
_entity.pdbx_description
1 polymer ?
#
loop_
_entity_poly.entity_id
_entity_poly.type
_entity_poly.pdbx_seq_one_letter_code
_entity_poly.pdbx_strand_id
1 'polypeptide(L)'
;MTDLYSKQIALEEEYSTSSLIAGQQQILDAFKQGRAADVGAGRILLAKSYEAGLEQFKVFLQKKSSGLSGKYRKLLHGAAPEVLVMAALREVINGCAQPDPQPMQDVIRSIGRVIESECMLACMEQVNGRYTDRTVEYLDSAGTKSVNHRYRTFLAGARNMGMEWEQWSLDERVHTARLLLTVMYEATGLFKWCTNQYSTGSSMYYLQASDELSKHFQEVQSAARAIVRHPPMLIKPIDWENQYEGGYLTEWFRHHAPMCGLRFIKKEHKEWVIETLGSPVSAPVRAAMSKAQSVPYRVNTGVLAILRKATAMRVGILGLPSFQPLVQPEFPLGDNWQKDEATPNELEQFQFWKVQMAAWYTAENKRRGRHTGILSRITELARYQDEKELYFPTFIDWRGRLYFRSNLNPQSSDAVKGCIEFARGKRLGDDGLKWLKVHVANCCGYDKHDPDIKAKWTEDNWVQIVDFINNPLEVDAPDADTAFTLLQAGLALQEALALPDPRDYICHVPVAMDATCSGLQHLSALTRDPVGAYYTNLIDNGAEQKSDIYTHVATVADENKAKYSTRKVVEDGKVTDVKHDDVMELYWKERAISRNMAKTPVN
;
A
#
# COMPACT_ATOMS: atom_id res chain seq x y z
N MET A 1 -23.94 -32.77 2.84
CA MET A 1 -23.88 -31.61 1.90
C MET A 1 -24.65 -30.41 2.43
N THR A 2 -25.86 -30.59 2.96
CA THR A 2 -26.68 -29.45 3.51
C THR A 2 -25.99 -28.68 4.63
N ASP A 3 -25.25 -29.36 5.52
CA ASP A 3 -24.52 -28.70 6.64
C ASP A 3 -23.35 -27.83 6.17
N LEU A 4 -22.51 -28.26 5.22
CA LEU A 4 -21.39 -27.46 4.69
C LEU A 4 -21.86 -26.25 3.88
N TYR A 5 -22.98 -26.40 3.15
CA TYR A 5 -23.57 -25.27 2.41
C TYR A 5 -24.04 -24.16 3.38
N SER A 6 -24.75 -24.57 4.44
CA SER A 6 -25.21 -23.63 5.47
C SER A 6 -24.04 -22.98 6.22
N LYS A 7 -22.99 -23.75 6.52
CA LYS A 7 -21.75 -23.20 7.12
C LYS A 7 -21.07 -22.18 6.21
N GLN A 8 -21.04 -22.43 4.90
CA GLN A 8 -20.47 -21.49 3.94
C GLN A 8 -21.26 -20.18 3.88
N ILE A 9 -22.59 -20.24 3.84
CA ILE A 9 -23.43 -19.04 3.88
C ILE A 9 -23.17 -18.24 5.16
N ALA A 10 -23.21 -18.91 6.31
CA ALA A 10 -22.96 -18.26 7.60
C ALA A 10 -21.57 -17.59 7.66
N LEU A 11 -20.54 -18.24 7.08
CA LEU A 11 -19.19 -17.67 6.94
C LEU A 11 -19.18 -16.41 6.08
N GLU A 12 -19.85 -16.41 4.94
CA GLU A 12 -19.97 -15.25 4.07
C GLU A 12 -20.73 -14.11 4.75
N GLU A 13 -21.81 -14.39 5.47
CA GLU A 13 -22.58 -13.40 6.24
C GLU A 13 -21.74 -12.78 7.37
N GLU A 14 -20.96 -13.58 8.11
CA GLU A 14 -20.02 -13.09 9.11
C GLU A 14 -18.99 -12.13 8.51
N TYR A 15 -18.38 -12.52 7.37
CA TYR A 15 -17.37 -11.68 6.72
C TYR A 15 -17.96 -10.44 6.05
N SER A 16 -19.18 -10.51 5.52
CA SER A 16 -19.87 -9.33 4.98
C SER A 16 -20.16 -8.30 6.09
N THR A 17 -20.67 -8.76 7.23
CA THR A 17 -20.94 -7.95 8.40
C THR A 17 -19.65 -7.31 8.93
N SER A 18 -18.59 -8.10 9.10
CA SER A 18 -17.29 -7.58 9.56
C SER A 18 -16.67 -6.58 8.58
N SER A 19 -16.89 -6.76 7.27
CA SER A 19 -16.43 -5.84 6.22
C SER A 19 -17.16 -4.50 6.26
N LEU A 20 -18.47 -4.50 6.55
CA LEU A 20 -19.27 -3.29 6.75
C LEU A 20 -18.83 -2.54 8.01
N ILE A 21 -18.68 -3.25 9.13
CA ILE A 21 -18.20 -2.68 10.40
C ILE A 21 -16.81 -2.04 10.20
N ALA A 22 -15.90 -2.71 9.50
CA ALA A 22 -14.57 -2.17 9.21
C ALA A 22 -14.63 -0.88 8.37
N GLY A 23 -15.54 -0.80 7.41
CA GLY A 23 -15.79 0.42 6.62
C GLY A 23 -16.32 1.56 7.47
N GLN A 24 -17.29 1.29 8.34
CA GLN A 24 -17.85 2.27 9.29
C GLN A 24 -16.76 2.77 10.25
N GLN A 25 -15.96 1.86 10.80
CA GLN A 25 -14.85 2.21 11.70
C GLN A 25 -13.82 3.11 11.00
N GLN A 26 -13.50 2.84 9.75
CA GLN A 26 -12.59 3.71 8.98
C GLN A 26 -13.11 5.15 8.85
N ILE A 27 -14.41 5.33 8.67
CA ILE A 27 -15.03 6.66 8.63
C ILE A 27 -14.96 7.32 10.00
N LEU A 28 -15.31 6.60 11.07
CA LEU A 28 -15.23 7.11 12.45
C LEU A 28 -13.80 7.51 12.81
N ASP A 29 -12.81 6.71 12.43
CA ASP A 29 -11.40 7.03 12.67
C ASP A 29 -10.96 8.27 11.88
N ALA A 30 -11.46 8.45 10.66
CA ALA A 30 -11.22 9.67 9.89
C ALA A 30 -11.87 10.90 10.58
N PHE A 31 -13.06 10.75 11.12
CA PHE A 31 -13.73 11.82 11.88
C PHE A 31 -12.91 12.19 13.13
N LYS A 32 -12.55 11.21 13.97
CA LYS A 32 -11.70 11.42 15.16
C LYS A 32 -10.35 12.06 14.85
N GLN A 33 -9.80 11.81 13.67
CA GLN A 33 -8.53 12.39 13.20
C GLN A 33 -8.69 13.78 12.53
N GLY A 34 -9.88 14.38 12.57
CA GLY A 34 -10.16 15.67 11.93
C GLY A 34 -10.04 15.62 10.39
N ARG A 35 -10.43 14.50 9.78
CA ARG A 35 -10.34 14.26 8.33
C ARG A 35 -11.69 13.99 7.67
N ALA A 36 -12.78 14.47 8.29
CA ALA A 36 -14.13 14.25 7.78
C ALA A 36 -14.31 14.80 6.36
N ALA A 37 -13.72 15.94 6.06
CA ALA A 37 -13.76 16.55 4.73
C ALA A 37 -13.01 15.75 3.66
N ASP A 38 -12.09 14.85 4.04
CA ASP A 38 -11.30 14.02 3.12
C ASP A 38 -12.05 12.73 2.68
N VAL A 39 -13.05 12.28 3.44
CA VAL A 39 -13.87 11.12 3.06
C VAL A 39 -14.89 11.49 1.99
N GLY A 40 -15.30 10.49 1.17
CA GLY A 40 -16.11 10.73 -0.02
C GLY A 40 -17.35 11.62 0.23
N ALA A 41 -18.01 11.43 1.36
CA ALA A 41 -19.21 12.21 1.70
C ALA A 41 -18.91 13.61 2.23
N GLY A 42 -17.81 13.79 2.97
CA GLY A 42 -17.33 15.11 3.34
C GLY A 42 -16.97 15.94 2.11
N ARG A 43 -16.42 15.31 1.08
CA ARG A 43 -16.15 15.95 -0.22
C ARG A 43 -17.43 16.37 -0.94
N ILE A 44 -18.49 15.56 -0.90
CA ILE A 44 -19.79 15.91 -1.49
C ILE A 44 -20.39 17.11 -0.76
N LEU A 45 -20.33 17.12 0.56
CA LEU A 45 -20.80 18.23 1.39
C LEU A 45 -20.00 19.50 1.11
N LEU A 46 -18.66 19.38 1.06
CA LEU A 46 -17.78 20.48 0.71
C LEU A 46 -18.14 21.08 -0.65
N ALA A 47 -18.36 20.24 -1.67
CA ALA A 47 -18.75 20.68 -3.00
C ALA A 47 -20.12 21.39 -3.00
N LYS A 48 -21.11 20.88 -2.28
CA LYS A 48 -22.44 21.50 -2.18
C LYS A 48 -22.43 22.87 -1.50
N SER A 49 -21.58 23.05 -0.49
CA SER A 49 -21.50 24.28 0.32
C SER A 49 -20.56 25.32 -0.29
N TYR A 50 -19.72 24.91 -1.21
CA TYR A 50 -18.64 25.72 -1.78
C TYR A 50 -19.16 26.92 -2.58
N GLU A 51 -20.10 26.69 -3.49
CA GLU A 51 -20.61 27.76 -4.37
C GLU A 51 -21.29 28.88 -3.57
N ALA A 52 -22.18 28.52 -2.64
CA ALA A 52 -22.86 29.49 -1.79
C ALA A 52 -21.86 30.26 -0.88
N GLY A 53 -20.89 29.54 -0.30
CA GLY A 53 -19.83 30.15 0.49
C GLY A 53 -18.96 31.11 -0.32
N LEU A 54 -18.60 30.74 -1.55
CA LEU A 54 -17.78 31.56 -2.44
C LEU A 54 -18.49 32.83 -2.90
N GLU A 55 -19.75 32.72 -3.31
CA GLU A 55 -20.54 33.86 -3.74
C GLU A 55 -20.68 34.89 -2.60
N GLN A 56 -21.10 34.44 -1.43
CA GLN A 56 -21.24 35.31 -0.26
C GLN A 56 -19.89 35.92 0.17
N PHE A 57 -18.80 35.18 0.07
CA PHE A 57 -17.47 35.70 0.39
C PHE A 57 -17.00 36.75 -0.60
N LYS A 58 -17.24 36.58 -1.91
CA LYS A 58 -16.93 37.60 -2.93
C LYS A 58 -17.72 38.89 -2.67
N VAL A 59 -19.00 38.78 -2.33
CA VAL A 59 -19.83 39.95 -1.93
C VAL A 59 -19.26 40.62 -0.66
N PHE A 60 -18.86 39.83 0.32
CA PHE A 60 -18.23 40.34 1.56
C PHE A 60 -16.95 41.12 1.27
N LEU A 61 -16.08 40.63 0.38
CA LEU A 61 -14.82 41.29 0.04
C LEU A 61 -15.04 42.66 -0.65
N GLN A 62 -16.13 42.83 -1.40
CA GLN A 62 -16.44 44.06 -2.13
C GLN A 62 -17.02 45.17 -1.21
N LYS A 63 -17.59 44.81 -0.05
CA LYS A 63 -18.15 45.78 0.88
C LYS A 63 -17.07 46.73 1.43
N LYS A 64 -17.31 48.04 1.42
CA LYS A 64 -16.43 49.02 2.06
C LYS A 64 -16.41 48.77 3.57
N SER A 65 -15.22 48.77 4.16
CA SER A 65 -15.03 48.66 5.62
C SER A 65 -13.93 49.59 6.10
N SER A 66 -14.06 50.11 7.29
CA SER A 66 -13.09 51.02 7.95
C SER A 66 -12.70 50.44 9.33
N GLY A 67 -11.67 51.00 9.92
CA GLY A 67 -11.16 50.59 11.23
C GLY A 67 -10.55 49.18 11.25
N LEU A 68 -10.58 48.54 12.41
CA LEU A 68 -9.98 47.20 12.64
C LEU A 68 -10.49 46.13 11.69
N SER A 69 -11.81 46.12 11.42
CA SER A 69 -12.40 45.17 10.45
C SER A 69 -11.82 45.34 9.05
N GLY A 70 -11.52 46.57 8.63
CA GLY A 70 -10.86 46.85 7.36
C GLY A 70 -9.43 46.34 7.30
N LYS A 71 -8.68 46.46 8.42
CA LYS A 71 -7.32 45.90 8.52
C LYS A 71 -7.31 44.39 8.28
N TYR A 72 -8.14 43.63 8.99
CA TYR A 72 -8.16 42.16 8.90
C TYR A 72 -8.76 41.67 7.57
N ARG A 73 -9.69 42.42 6.97
CA ARG A 73 -10.21 42.10 5.63
C ARG A 73 -9.14 42.22 4.56
N LYS A 74 -8.19 43.15 4.67
CA LYS A 74 -7.09 43.27 3.72
C LYS A 74 -6.23 42.00 3.65
N LEU A 75 -6.05 41.30 4.78
CA LEU A 75 -5.31 40.05 4.84
C LEU A 75 -5.98 38.93 4.01
N LEU A 76 -7.32 38.95 3.87
CA LEU A 76 -8.08 38.00 3.08
C LEU A 76 -7.91 38.21 1.55
N HIS A 77 -7.27 39.28 1.10
CA HIS A 77 -6.89 39.45 -0.30
C HIS A 77 -5.53 38.83 -0.64
N GLY A 78 -4.84 38.20 0.33
CA GLY A 78 -3.52 37.59 0.14
C GLY A 78 -3.55 36.28 -0.65
N ALA A 79 -4.73 35.65 -0.84
CA ALA A 79 -4.90 34.45 -1.66
C ALA A 79 -6.24 34.50 -2.42
N ALA A 80 -6.41 33.59 -3.38
CA ALA A 80 -7.63 33.50 -4.16
C ALA A 80 -8.84 33.17 -3.24
N PRO A 81 -10.00 33.85 -3.41
CA PRO A 81 -11.19 33.60 -2.62
C PRO A 81 -11.62 32.11 -2.64
N GLU A 82 -11.44 31.45 -3.74
CA GLU A 82 -11.72 30.04 -3.98
C GLU A 82 -10.98 29.14 -3.00
N VAL A 83 -9.69 29.42 -2.78
CA VAL A 83 -8.80 28.65 -1.89
C VAL A 83 -9.18 28.89 -0.43
N LEU A 84 -9.42 30.14 -0.04
CA LEU A 84 -9.73 30.50 1.33
C LEU A 84 -11.08 29.90 1.79
N VAL A 85 -12.10 29.94 0.94
CA VAL A 85 -13.41 29.34 1.23
C VAL A 85 -13.30 27.82 1.36
N MET A 86 -12.59 27.19 0.45
CA MET A 86 -12.35 25.74 0.51
C MET A 86 -11.65 25.34 1.81
N ALA A 87 -10.61 26.04 2.17
CA ALA A 87 -9.84 25.82 3.39
C ALA A 87 -10.70 26.00 4.67
N ALA A 88 -11.49 27.06 4.74
CA ALA A 88 -12.37 27.33 5.88
C ALA A 88 -13.49 26.28 6.03
N LEU A 89 -14.17 25.95 4.94
CA LEU A 89 -15.23 24.93 4.95
C LEU A 89 -14.68 23.55 5.35
N ARG A 90 -13.49 23.22 4.90
CA ARG A 90 -12.81 21.97 5.29
C ARG A 90 -12.58 21.90 6.80
N GLU A 91 -12.05 22.94 7.40
CA GLU A 91 -11.82 23.01 8.86
C GLU A 91 -13.15 22.98 9.66
N VAL A 92 -14.17 23.64 9.17
CA VAL A 92 -15.53 23.59 9.77
C VAL A 92 -16.10 22.17 9.75
N ILE A 93 -16.08 21.51 8.60
CA ILE A 93 -16.58 20.13 8.46
C ILE A 93 -15.77 19.18 9.35
N ASN A 94 -14.45 19.32 9.39
CA ASN A 94 -13.59 18.52 10.25
C ASN A 94 -13.89 18.74 11.74
N GLY A 95 -14.09 19.98 12.16
CA GLY A 95 -14.42 20.32 13.54
C GLY A 95 -15.81 19.82 13.97
N CYS A 96 -16.80 19.95 13.09
CA CYS A 96 -18.17 19.48 13.34
C CYS A 96 -18.32 17.96 13.40
N ALA A 97 -17.40 17.22 12.78
CA ALA A 97 -17.44 15.76 12.75
C ALA A 97 -16.76 15.10 13.96
N GLN A 98 -16.09 15.89 14.83
CA GLN A 98 -15.48 15.36 16.04
C GLN A 98 -16.55 14.83 17.00
N PRO A 99 -16.27 13.70 17.70
CA PRO A 99 -17.22 13.14 18.68
C PRO A 99 -17.56 14.12 19.82
N ASP A 100 -16.55 14.88 20.26
CA ASP A 100 -16.69 15.91 21.27
C ASP A 100 -16.77 17.31 20.64
N PRO A 101 -17.67 18.17 21.09
CA PRO A 101 -17.77 19.54 20.61
C PRO A 101 -16.43 20.27 20.74
N GLN A 102 -15.94 20.86 19.66
CA GLN A 102 -14.65 21.53 19.63
C GLN A 102 -14.78 22.96 20.17
N PRO A 103 -13.87 23.40 21.08
CA PRO A 103 -13.82 24.78 21.50
C PRO A 103 -13.67 25.71 20.28
N MET A 104 -14.55 26.69 20.16
CA MET A 104 -14.57 27.60 19.02
C MET A 104 -13.25 28.34 18.81
N GLN A 105 -12.57 28.67 19.91
CA GLN A 105 -11.27 29.33 19.83
C GLN A 105 -10.20 28.47 19.12
N ASP A 106 -10.23 27.16 19.31
CA ASP A 106 -9.27 26.26 18.69
C ASP A 106 -9.55 26.10 17.19
N VAL A 107 -10.83 26.03 16.82
CA VAL A 107 -11.27 26.02 15.42
C VAL A 107 -10.86 27.33 14.72
N ILE A 108 -11.11 28.49 15.35
CA ILE A 108 -10.70 29.79 14.81
C ILE A 108 -9.19 29.88 14.65
N ARG A 109 -8.42 29.39 15.62
CA ARG A 109 -6.93 29.37 15.52
C ARG A 109 -6.46 28.48 14.39
N SER A 110 -7.10 27.31 14.20
CA SER A 110 -6.78 26.39 13.09
C SER A 110 -7.07 27.06 11.74
N ILE A 111 -8.27 27.61 11.57
CA ILE A 111 -8.66 28.33 10.34
C ILE A 111 -7.71 29.50 10.07
N GLY A 112 -7.37 30.31 11.07
CA GLY A 112 -6.44 31.43 10.90
C GLY A 112 -5.04 30.98 10.44
N ARG A 113 -4.57 29.85 10.95
CA ARG A 113 -3.28 29.27 10.53
C ARG A 113 -3.34 28.75 9.09
N VAL A 114 -4.45 28.13 8.70
CA VAL A 114 -4.65 27.63 7.33
C VAL A 114 -4.73 28.79 6.35
N ILE A 115 -5.51 29.84 6.67
CA ILE A 115 -5.62 31.06 5.83
C ILE A 115 -4.24 31.71 5.62
N GLU A 116 -3.46 31.91 6.69
CA GLU A 116 -2.11 32.46 6.61
C GLU A 116 -1.21 31.56 5.72
N SER A 117 -1.32 30.23 5.85
CA SER A 117 -0.57 29.28 5.02
C SER A 117 -0.91 29.43 3.54
N GLU A 118 -2.18 29.58 3.19
CA GLU A 118 -2.63 29.74 1.81
C GLU A 118 -2.17 31.09 1.22
N CYS A 119 -2.19 32.17 2.02
CA CYS A 119 -1.65 33.45 1.60
C CYS A 119 -0.12 33.38 1.37
N MET A 120 0.59 32.68 2.24
CA MET A 120 2.04 32.45 2.08
C MET A 120 2.32 31.60 0.83
N LEU A 121 1.54 30.53 0.58
CA LEU A 121 1.67 29.71 -0.62
C LEU A 121 1.44 30.53 -1.90
N ALA A 122 0.44 31.38 -1.92
CA ALA A 122 0.17 32.24 -3.07
C ALA A 122 1.36 33.18 -3.39
N CYS A 123 2.04 33.70 -2.34
CA CYS A 123 3.27 34.47 -2.52
C CYS A 123 4.44 33.57 -2.99
N MET A 124 4.60 32.39 -2.42
CA MET A 124 5.65 31.43 -2.81
C MET A 124 5.50 31.01 -4.27
N GLU A 125 4.27 30.81 -4.75
CA GLU A 125 3.96 30.44 -6.13
C GLU A 125 4.40 31.52 -7.12
N GLN A 126 4.21 32.80 -6.75
CA GLN A 126 4.67 33.96 -7.56
C GLN A 126 6.20 34.03 -7.63
N VAL A 127 6.92 33.66 -6.55
CA VAL A 127 8.40 33.69 -6.52
C VAL A 127 8.99 32.48 -7.25
N ASN A 128 8.53 31.27 -6.96
CA ASN A 128 8.99 30.04 -7.60
C ASN A 128 7.93 28.93 -7.53
N GLY A 129 7.02 28.90 -8.50
CA GLY A 129 5.93 27.92 -8.56
C GLY A 129 6.41 26.48 -8.56
N ARG A 130 7.48 26.14 -9.30
CA ARG A 130 8.00 24.75 -9.35
C ARG A 130 8.49 24.24 -7.98
N TYR A 131 9.12 25.10 -7.20
CA TYR A 131 9.56 24.73 -5.85
C TYR A 131 8.36 24.58 -4.91
N THR A 132 7.37 25.46 -5.05
CA THR A 132 6.12 25.42 -4.29
C THR A 132 5.35 24.13 -4.56
N ASP A 133 5.16 23.76 -5.82
CA ASP A 133 4.50 22.51 -6.23
C ASP A 133 5.19 21.29 -5.63
N ARG A 134 6.51 21.20 -5.73
CA ARG A 134 7.29 20.08 -5.13
C ARG A 134 7.12 20.02 -3.61
N THR A 135 7.04 21.16 -2.94
CA THR A 135 6.85 21.20 -1.49
C THR A 135 5.45 20.70 -1.10
N VAL A 136 4.43 21.09 -1.85
CA VAL A 136 3.05 20.60 -1.67
C VAL A 136 2.97 19.11 -1.96
N GLU A 137 3.50 18.64 -3.10
CA GLU A 137 3.54 17.23 -3.48
C GLU A 137 4.26 16.37 -2.42
N TYR A 138 5.38 16.86 -1.88
CA TYR A 138 6.09 16.20 -0.79
C TYR A 138 5.21 16.03 0.45
N LEU A 139 4.54 17.10 0.91
CA LEU A 139 3.65 17.06 2.07
C LEU A 139 2.45 16.12 1.86
N ASP A 140 1.90 16.10 0.66
CA ASP A 140 0.76 15.26 0.30
C ASP A 140 1.17 13.79 0.18
N SER A 141 2.30 13.51 -0.46
CA SER A 141 2.85 12.15 -0.57
C SER A 141 3.25 11.58 0.80
N ALA A 142 3.79 12.40 1.69
CA ALA A 142 4.09 12.04 3.08
C ALA A 142 2.82 11.86 3.94
N GLY A 143 1.64 12.16 3.41
CA GLY A 143 0.37 12.06 4.13
C GLY A 143 0.25 13.03 5.30
N THR A 144 1.02 14.12 5.30
CA THR A 144 1.08 15.08 6.40
C THR A 144 -0.22 15.88 6.51
N LYS A 145 -0.98 15.65 7.59
CA LYS A 145 -2.28 16.28 7.86
C LYS A 145 -2.21 17.41 8.90
N SER A 146 -1.13 17.50 9.66
CA SER A 146 -0.97 18.52 10.70
C SER A 146 -0.83 19.92 10.10
N VAL A 147 -1.79 20.80 10.38
CA VAL A 147 -1.77 22.20 9.96
C VAL A 147 -0.49 22.91 10.41
N ASN A 148 -0.06 22.69 11.65
CA ASN A 148 1.17 23.29 12.18
C ASN A 148 2.43 22.75 11.47
N HIS A 149 2.47 21.49 11.11
CA HIS A 149 3.60 20.92 10.38
C HIS A 149 3.67 21.49 8.95
N ARG A 150 2.54 21.53 8.25
CA ARG A 150 2.45 22.14 6.91
C ARG A 150 2.90 23.59 6.94
N TYR A 151 2.40 24.39 7.88
CA TYR A 151 2.79 25.78 8.05
C TYR A 151 4.29 25.96 8.26
N ARG A 152 4.90 25.16 9.15
CA ARG A 152 6.37 25.23 9.39
C ARG A 152 7.17 24.85 8.15
N THR A 153 6.70 23.88 7.37
CA THR A 153 7.35 23.45 6.12
C THR A 153 7.29 24.56 5.08
N PHE A 154 6.13 25.22 4.92
CA PHE A 154 6.00 26.36 4.01
C PHE A 154 6.87 27.54 4.45
N LEU A 155 6.91 27.84 5.74
CA LEU A 155 7.77 28.90 6.28
C LEU A 155 9.26 28.62 6.01
N ALA A 156 9.70 27.38 6.18
CA ALA A 156 11.05 26.97 5.82
C ALA A 156 11.29 27.05 4.31
N GLY A 157 10.31 26.64 3.50
CA GLY A 157 10.36 26.76 2.04
C GLY A 157 10.48 28.20 1.56
N ALA A 158 9.71 29.12 2.14
CA ALA A 158 9.78 30.54 1.84
C ALA A 158 11.18 31.10 2.11
N ARG A 159 11.76 30.78 3.28
CA ARG A 159 13.13 31.17 3.62
C ARG A 159 14.16 30.60 2.64
N ASN A 160 14.03 29.35 2.25
CA ASN A 160 14.94 28.72 1.28
C ASN A 160 14.89 29.36 -0.12
N MET A 161 13.78 30.00 -0.46
CA MET A 161 13.63 30.79 -1.70
C MET A 161 14.07 32.25 -1.56
N GLY A 162 14.58 32.66 -0.40
CA GLY A 162 14.92 34.04 -0.12
C GLY A 162 13.72 34.97 0.08
N MET A 163 12.53 34.40 0.32
CA MET A 163 11.30 35.13 0.59
C MET A 163 11.16 35.39 2.10
N GLU A 164 11.13 36.66 2.51
CA GLU A 164 10.77 37.04 3.87
C GLU A 164 9.26 37.05 4.02
N TRP A 165 8.71 36.17 4.90
CA TRP A 165 7.30 36.14 5.26
C TRP A 165 7.12 36.78 6.64
N GLU A 166 6.39 37.90 6.69
CA GLU A 166 5.96 38.48 7.95
C GLU A 166 4.81 37.65 8.55
N GLN A 167 5.11 36.95 9.65
CA GLN A 167 4.14 36.08 10.29
C GLN A 167 3.04 36.91 10.94
N TRP A 168 1.80 36.51 10.71
CA TRP A 168 0.65 37.17 11.33
C TRP A 168 0.67 37.00 12.86
N SER A 169 0.34 38.07 13.55
CA SER A 169 0.09 38.03 14.99
C SER A 169 -1.10 37.13 15.34
N LEU A 170 -1.21 36.73 16.60
CA LEU A 170 -2.35 35.92 17.05
C LEU A 170 -3.67 36.65 16.79
N ASP A 171 -3.74 37.95 17.02
CA ASP A 171 -4.93 38.77 16.79
C ASP A 171 -5.31 38.81 15.30
N GLU A 172 -4.34 38.97 14.43
CA GLU A 172 -4.58 38.96 12.98
C GLU A 172 -5.15 37.60 12.52
N ARG A 173 -4.59 36.49 12.96
CA ARG A 173 -5.12 35.15 12.68
C ARG A 173 -6.55 34.99 13.19
N VAL A 174 -6.78 35.31 14.44
CA VAL A 174 -8.09 35.11 15.10
C VAL A 174 -9.16 35.98 14.47
N HIS A 175 -8.90 37.25 14.23
CA HIS A 175 -9.89 38.15 13.68
C HIS A 175 -10.17 37.90 12.20
N THR A 176 -9.13 37.60 11.40
CA THR A 176 -9.29 37.21 9.99
C THR A 176 -10.10 35.92 9.84
N ALA A 177 -9.81 34.91 10.67
CA ALA A 177 -10.57 33.67 10.70
C ALA A 177 -12.03 33.87 11.11
N ARG A 178 -12.29 34.74 12.12
CA ARG A 178 -13.67 35.08 12.53
C ARG A 178 -14.46 35.70 11.41
N LEU A 179 -13.90 36.63 10.66
CA LEU A 179 -14.57 37.26 9.54
C LEU A 179 -15.02 36.21 8.50
N LEU A 180 -14.11 35.33 8.10
CA LEU A 180 -14.40 34.28 7.12
C LEU A 180 -15.41 33.27 7.68
N LEU A 181 -15.26 32.86 8.93
CA LEU A 181 -16.15 31.91 9.57
C LEU A 181 -17.60 32.45 9.70
N THR A 182 -17.78 33.75 9.99
CA THR A 182 -19.09 34.40 10.00
C THR A 182 -19.74 34.36 8.63
N VAL A 183 -18.99 34.66 7.58
CA VAL A 183 -19.50 34.56 6.21
C VAL A 183 -19.90 33.13 5.86
N MET A 184 -19.10 32.12 6.26
CA MET A 184 -19.44 30.72 6.02
C MET A 184 -20.68 30.27 6.80
N TYR A 185 -20.87 30.76 8.02
CA TYR A 185 -22.08 30.52 8.81
C TYR A 185 -23.34 31.06 8.12
N GLU A 186 -23.28 32.31 7.69
CA GLU A 186 -24.41 32.98 7.01
C GLU A 186 -24.74 32.33 5.65
N ALA A 187 -23.70 31.89 4.91
CA ALA A 187 -23.88 31.32 3.59
C ALA A 187 -24.35 29.86 3.58
N THR A 188 -23.95 29.06 4.56
CA THR A 188 -24.09 27.60 4.48
C THR A 188 -24.99 26.99 5.55
N GLY A 189 -25.13 27.61 6.72
CA GLY A 189 -25.86 27.05 7.85
C GLY A 189 -25.36 25.69 8.37
N LEU A 190 -24.13 25.31 8.02
CA LEU A 190 -23.57 23.99 8.34
C LEU A 190 -23.36 23.74 9.83
N PHE A 191 -23.20 24.79 10.61
CA PHE A 191 -22.83 24.68 12.02
C PHE A 191 -23.59 25.65 12.89
N LYS A 192 -23.62 25.37 14.19
CA LYS A 192 -24.22 26.15 15.24
C LYS A 192 -23.18 26.49 16.30
N TRP A 193 -23.46 27.51 17.10
CA TRP A 193 -22.71 27.82 18.30
C TRP A 193 -23.48 27.33 19.51
N CYS A 194 -22.88 26.55 20.35
CA CYS A 194 -23.42 26.19 21.65
C CYS A 194 -22.57 26.78 22.78
N THR A 195 -23.18 27.11 23.88
CA THR A 195 -22.53 27.65 25.08
C THR A 195 -22.69 26.69 26.23
N ASN A 196 -21.58 26.35 26.91
CA ASN A 196 -21.66 25.76 28.25
C ASN A 196 -21.31 26.82 29.28
N GLN A 197 -22.20 27.02 30.26
CA GLN A 197 -21.93 27.88 31.41
C GLN A 197 -21.15 27.07 32.45
N TYR A 198 -19.97 27.54 32.80
CA TYR A 198 -19.21 26.99 33.93
C TYR A 198 -19.65 27.64 35.23
N SER A 199 -19.46 26.96 36.37
CA SER A 199 -19.76 27.47 37.73
C SER A 199 -19.03 28.77 38.08
N THR A 200 -18.03 29.17 37.29
CA THR A 200 -17.27 30.43 37.42
C THR A 200 -17.91 31.65 36.72
N GLY A 201 -19.11 31.50 36.12
CA GLY A 201 -19.77 32.57 35.37
C GLY A 201 -19.17 32.86 33.97
N SER A 202 -18.13 32.15 33.54
CA SER A 202 -17.59 32.27 32.20
C SER A 202 -18.30 31.33 31.22
N SER A 203 -18.61 31.81 30.01
CA SER A 203 -19.22 31.02 28.95
C SER A 203 -18.15 30.66 27.91
N MET A 204 -18.02 29.37 27.61
CA MET A 204 -17.19 28.90 26.51
C MET A 204 -18.07 28.51 25.32
N TYR A 205 -17.69 28.97 24.14
CA TYR A 205 -18.38 28.66 22.89
C TYR A 205 -17.76 27.43 22.23
N TYR A 206 -18.61 26.55 21.72
CA TYR A 206 -18.23 25.33 21.01
C TYR A 206 -18.83 25.32 19.62
N LEU A 207 -18.10 24.72 18.66
CA LEU A 207 -18.59 24.42 17.34
C LEU A 207 -19.42 23.15 17.40
N GLN A 208 -20.63 23.19 16.87
CA GLN A 208 -21.52 22.05 16.75
C GLN A 208 -22.09 21.97 15.33
N ALA A 209 -22.22 20.76 14.81
CA ALA A 209 -22.87 20.52 13.52
C ALA A 209 -24.34 20.99 13.58
N SER A 210 -24.87 21.53 12.49
CA SER A 210 -26.31 21.72 12.32
C SER A 210 -27.04 20.36 12.31
N ASP A 211 -28.35 20.36 12.51
CA ASP A 211 -29.12 19.12 12.50
C ASP A 211 -29.05 18.41 11.16
N GLU A 212 -29.03 19.17 10.06
CA GLU A 212 -28.83 18.63 8.70
C GLU A 212 -27.45 18.00 8.53
N LEU A 213 -26.40 18.66 8.99
CA LEU A 213 -25.03 18.15 8.91
C LEU A 213 -24.85 16.90 9.80
N SER A 214 -25.44 16.90 10.99
CA SER A 214 -25.43 15.74 11.91
C SER A 214 -26.11 14.54 11.28
N LYS A 215 -27.29 14.74 10.68
CA LYS A 215 -27.99 13.70 9.93
C LYS A 215 -27.16 13.18 8.76
N HIS A 216 -26.55 14.08 8.00
CA HIS A 216 -25.67 13.71 6.90
C HIS A 216 -24.47 12.85 7.36
N PHE A 217 -23.82 13.19 8.48
CA PHE A 217 -22.75 12.37 9.04
C PHE A 217 -23.22 10.97 9.44
N GLN A 218 -24.44 10.84 10.00
CA GLN A 218 -25.03 9.54 10.32
C GLN A 218 -25.35 8.72 9.06
N GLU A 219 -25.93 9.36 8.04
CA GLU A 219 -26.20 8.73 6.75
C GLU A 219 -24.91 8.24 6.08
N VAL A 220 -23.85 9.04 6.12
CA VAL A 220 -22.53 8.71 5.59
C VAL A 220 -21.91 7.53 6.32
N GLN A 221 -22.02 7.50 7.64
CA GLN A 221 -21.52 6.40 8.44
C GLN A 221 -22.29 5.11 8.14
N SER A 222 -23.61 5.19 8.04
CA SER A 222 -24.46 4.03 7.73
C SER A 222 -24.28 3.55 6.28
N ALA A 223 -24.01 4.46 5.34
CA ALA A 223 -23.70 4.16 3.94
C ALA A 223 -22.19 3.90 3.69
N ALA A 224 -21.42 3.63 4.74
CA ALA A 224 -19.98 3.39 4.63
C ALA A 224 -19.69 2.26 3.65
N ARG A 225 -18.73 2.50 2.74
CA ARG A 225 -18.28 1.47 1.82
C ARG A 225 -17.57 0.36 2.58
N ALA A 226 -18.05 -0.88 2.43
CA ALA A 226 -17.43 -2.04 3.05
C ALA A 226 -15.93 -2.16 2.69
N ILE A 227 -15.12 -2.49 3.68
CA ILE A 227 -13.73 -2.96 3.47
C ILE A 227 -13.79 -4.47 3.34
N VAL A 228 -13.97 -4.92 2.11
CA VAL A 228 -14.26 -6.33 1.84
C VAL A 228 -13.09 -7.21 2.19
N ARG A 229 -13.33 -8.16 3.09
CA ARG A 229 -12.43 -9.28 3.40
C ARG A 229 -13.00 -10.54 2.75
N HIS A 230 -12.17 -11.23 2.00
CA HIS A 230 -12.57 -12.41 1.25
C HIS A 230 -12.13 -13.68 1.99
N PRO A 231 -13.06 -14.47 2.56
CA PRO A 231 -12.72 -15.75 3.19
C PRO A 231 -12.37 -16.81 2.13
N PRO A 232 -11.62 -17.86 2.48
CA PRO A 232 -11.65 -19.10 1.71
C PRO A 232 -13.05 -19.71 1.77
N MET A 233 -13.38 -20.61 0.84
CA MET A 233 -14.64 -21.33 0.82
C MET A 233 -14.47 -22.76 1.32
N LEU A 234 -15.48 -23.27 2.03
CA LEU A 234 -15.54 -24.63 2.55
C LEU A 234 -16.12 -25.64 1.54
N ILE A 235 -16.67 -25.12 0.45
CA ILE A 235 -17.23 -25.86 -0.65
C ILE A 235 -16.72 -25.31 -1.98
N LYS A 236 -16.82 -26.11 -3.06
CA LYS A 236 -16.43 -25.65 -4.40
C LYS A 236 -17.15 -24.35 -4.75
N PRO A 237 -16.44 -23.28 -5.18
CA PRO A 237 -17.05 -22.04 -5.67
C PRO A 237 -17.96 -22.28 -6.87
N ILE A 238 -18.94 -21.40 -7.06
CA ILE A 238 -19.81 -21.40 -8.24
C ILE A 238 -18.94 -21.11 -9.48
N ASP A 239 -19.16 -21.86 -10.56
CA ASP A 239 -18.45 -21.65 -11.81
C ASP A 239 -18.80 -20.27 -12.40
N TRP A 240 -17.82 -19.62 -13.04
CA TRP A 240 -18.00 -18.27 -13.59
C TRP A 240 -18.87 -18.30 -14.86
N GLU A 241 -19.95 -17.54 -14.86
CA GLU A 241 -20.83 -17.35 -16.00
C GLU A 241 -20.70 -15.94 -16.61
N ASN A 242 -20.52 -14.93 -15.76
CA ASN A 242 -20.34 -13.53 -16.16
C ASN A 242 -19.62 -12.74 -15.06
N GLN A 243 -19.64 -11.40 -15.16
CA GLN A 243 -18.94 -10.49 -14.22
C GLN A 243 -19.34 -10.68 -12.74
N TYR A 244 -20.59 -11.03 -12.45
CA TYR A 244 -21.16 -11.10 -11.11
C TYR A 244 -21.70 -12.48 -10.72
N GLU A 245 -21.72 -13.41 -11.64
CA GLU A 245 -22.20 -14.79 -11.41
C GLU A 245 -21.02 -15.75 -11.42
N GLY A 246 -20.66 -16.22 -10.22
CA GLY A 246 -19.53 -17.11 -9.96
C GLY A 246 -18.85 -16.81 -8.63
N GLY A 247 -17.95 -17.69 -8.23
CA GLY A 247 -17.20 -17.58 -6.98
C GLY A 247 -18.06 -17.87 -5.74
N TYR A 248 -18.38 -16.84 -4.96
CA TYR A 248 -19.12 -16.95 -3.69
C TYR A 248 -20.63 -17.26 -3.87
N LEU A 249 -21.28 -17.74 -2.80
CA LEU A 249 -22.68 -18.14 -2.81
C LEU A 249 -23.64 -16.95 -2.65
N THR A 250 -23.33 -16.01 -1.73
CA THR A 250 -24.22 -14.92 -1.39
C THR A 250 -24.19 -13.81 -2.44
N GLU A 251 -25.32 -13.19 -2.69
CA GLU A 251 -25.46 -12.06 -3.61
C GLU A 251 -24.53 -10.91 -3.23
N TRP A 252 -24.41 -10.61 -1.92
CA TRP A 252 -23.53 -9.58 -1.42
C TRP A 252 -22.08 -9.80 -1.87
N PHE A 253 -21.54 -11.02 -1.68
CA PHE A 253 -20.17 -11.34 -2.09
C PHE A 253 -20.02 -11.35 -3.60
N ARG A 254 -20.97 -11.90 -4.35
CA ARG A 254 -20.91 -11.88 -5.83
C ARG A 254 -20.80 -10.45 -6.36
N HIS A 255 -21.55 -9.51 -5.77
CA HIS A 255 -21.45 -8.09 -6.14
C HIS A 255 -20.13 -7.44 -5.72
N HIS A 256 -19.59 -7.76 -4.54
CA HIS A 256 -18.35 -7.18 -4.00
C HIS A 256 -17.08 -7.94 -4.42
N ALA A 257 -17.22 -9.13 -5.02
CA ALA A 257 -16.13 -9.96 -5.51
C ALA A 257 -16.35 -10.35 -7.00
N PRO A 258 -16.45 -9.38 -7.90
CA PRO A 258 -16.76 -9.61 -9.31
C PRO A 258 -15.60 -10.34 -10.02
N MET A 259 -15.87 -10.98 -11.16
CA MET A 259 -14.89 -11.73 -11.95
C MET A 259 -13.66 -10.89 -12.34
N CYS A 260 -13.88 -9.62 -12.72
CA CYS A 260 -12.81 -8.68 -13.07
C CYS A 260 -12.87 -7.43 -12.22
N GLY A 261 -11.70 -6.95 -11.76
CA GLY A 261 -11.55 -5.69 -11.05
C GLY A 261 -11.64 -4.48 -11.98
N LEU A 262 -12.78 -3.80 -12.03
CA LEU A 262 -13.03 -2.67 -12.94
C LEU A 262 -12.47 -1.32 -12.45
N ARG A 263 -11.73 -1.29 -11.33
CA ARG A 263 -11.28 -0.02 -10.71
C ARG A 263 -10.39 0.82 -11.62
N PHE A 264 -9.51 0.18 -12.38
CA PHE A 264 -8.53 0.85 -13.24
C PHE A 264 -8.99 0.97 -14.70
N ILE A 265 -10.22 0.50 -15.00
CA ILE A 265 -10.80 0.60 -16.34
C ILE A 265 -11.55 1.93 -16.42
N LYS A 266 -11.34 2.68 -17.52
CA LYS A 266 -12.04 3.93 -17.79
C LYS A 266 -13.54 3.72 -17.79
N LYS A 267 -14.31 4.70 -17.33
CA LYS A 267 -15.76 4.60 -17.16
C LYS A 267 -16.48 4.19 -18.46
N GLU A 268 -16.06 4.77 -19.57
CA GLU A 268 -16.61 4.51 -20.91
C GLU A 268 -16.41 3.07 -21.41
N HIS A 269 -15.43 2.34 -20.88
CA HIS A 269 -15.12 0.96 -21.30
C HIS A 269 -15.69 -0.11 -20.36
N LYS A 270 -16.25 0.26 -19.23
CA LYS A 270 -16.69 -0.72 -18.21
C LYS A 270 -17.83 -1.60 -18.69
N GLU A 271 -18.81 -1.03 -19.34
CA GLU A 271 -19.96 -1.77 -19.89
C GLU A 271 -19.50 -2.78 -20.94
N TRP A 272 -18.68 -2.35 -21.88
CA TRP A 272 -18.10 -3.23 -22.90
C TRP A 272 -17.32 -4.41 -22.28
N VAL A 273 -16.51 -4.15 -21.22
CA VAL A 273 -15.79 -5.23 -20.51
C VAL A 273 -16.76 -6.21 -19.86
N ILE A 274 -17.81 -5.71 -19.19
CA ILE A 274 -18.81 -6.55 -18.54
C ILE A 274 -19.52 -7.45 -19.55
N GLU A 275 -19.97 -6.89 -20.66
CA GLU A 275 -20.63 -7.63 -21.76
C GLU A 275 -19.68 -8.66 -22.38
N THR A 276 -18.43 -8.27 -22.64
CA THR A 276 -17.41 -9.16 -23.22
C THR A 276 -17.14 -10.36 -22.29
N LEU A 277 -17.05 -10.13 -20.99
CA LEU A 277 -16.80 -11.19 -20.00
C LEU A 277 -17.96 -12.21 -19.92
N GLY A 278 -19.20 -11.80 -20.18
CA GLY A 278 -20.37 -12.67 -20.29
C GLY A 278 -20.52 -13.36 -21.65
N SER A 279 -19.84 -12.88 -22.68
CA SER A 279 -20.00 -13.35 -24.07
C SER A 279 -19.34 -14.72 -24.33
N PRO A 280 -19.71 -15.40 -25.44
CA PRO A 280 -19.06 -16.65 -25.86
C PRO A 280 -17.55 -16.53 -26.09
N VAL A 281 -17.05 -15.36 -26.48
CA VAL A 281 -15.61 -15.11 -26.69
C VAL A 281 -14.80 -15.34 -25.41
N SER A 282 -15.35 -15.02 -24.24
CA SER A 282 -14.69 -15.20 -22.95
C SER A 282 -14.96 -16.55 -22.29
N ALA A 283 -15.70 -17.46 -22.94
CA ALA A 283 -15.99 -18.78 -22.39
C ALA A 283 -14.74 -19.58 -22.00
N PRO A 284 -13.65 -19.62 -22.78
CA PRO A 284 -12.42 -20.31 -22.38
C PRO A 284 -11.79 -19.72 -21.11
N VAL A 285 -11.84 -18.39 -20.95
CA VAL A 285 -11.32 -17.69 -19.77
C VAL A 285 -12.14 -18.07 -18.53
N ARG A 286 -13.48 -18.03 -18.63
CA ARG A 286 -14.36 -18.43 -17.53
C ARG A 286 -14.17 -19.89 -17.14
N ALA A 287 -14.04 -20.79 -18.11
CA ALA A 287 -13.78 -22.20 -17.87
C ALA A 287 -12.43 -22.42 -17.15
N ALA A 288 -11.37 -21.73 -17.56
CA ALA A 288 -10.06 -21.80 -16.92
C ALA A 288 -10.11 -21.27 -15.47
N MET A 289 -10.78 -20.14 -15.23
CA MET A 289 -10.99 -19.58 -13.88
C MET A 289 -11.79 -20.52 -12.99
N SER A 290 -12.91 -21.08 -13.50
CA SER A 290 -13.74 -22.03 -12.79
C SER A 290 -12.97 -23.31 -12.46
N LYS A 291 -12.11 -23.77 -13.36
CA LYS A 291 -11.23 -24.92 -13.12
C LYS A 291 -10.21 -24.63 -12.04
N ALA A 292 -9.57 -23.48 -12.08
CA ALA A 292 -8.57 -23.08 -11.08
C ALA A 292 -9.17 -22.99 -9.67
N GLN A 293 -10.35 -22.36 -9.50
CA GLN A 293 -11.03 -22.27 -8.21
C GLN A 293 -11.65 -23.58 -7.71
N SER A 294 -11.78 -24.58 -8.57
CA SER A 294 -12.32 -25.90 -8.21
C SER A 294 -11.28 -26.82 -7.54
N VAL A 295 -10.02 -26.39 -7.46
CA VAL A 295 -8.95 -27.15 -6.82
C VAL A 295 -9.08 -27.05 -5.30
N PRO A 296 -9.23 -28.17 -4.58
CA PRO A 296 -9.29 -28.15 -3.13
C PRO A 296 -7.90 -28.11 -2.52
N TYR A 297 -7.74 -27.25 -1.51
CA TYR A 297 -6.55 -27.10 -0.68
C TYR A 297 -6.87 -27.45 0.78
N ARG A 298 -5.84 -27.59 1.60
CA ARG A 298 -5.95 -27.71 3.06
C ARG A 298 -4.77 -27.03 3.75
N VAL A 299 -4.87 -26.82 5.04
CA VAL A 299 -3.78 -26.28 5.85
C VAL A 299 -2.81 -27.38 6.22
N ASN A 300 -1.50 -27.20 5.95
CA ASN A 300 -0.45 -28.04 6.47
C ASN A 300 -0.19 -27.67 7.94
N THR A 301 -0.70 -28.49 8.85
CA THR A 301 -0.65 -28.23 10.30
C THR A 301 0.77 -28.35 10.87
N GLY A 302 1.64 -29.18 10.27
CA GLY A 302 3.04 -29.32 10.66
C GLY A 302 3.82 -28.02 10.43
N VAL A 303 3.73 -27.48 9.21
CA VAL A 303 4.38 -26.19 8.87
C VAL A 303 3.77 -25.02 9.65
N LEU A 304 2.44 -25.03 9.88
CA LEU A 304 1.77 -24.04 10.71
C LEU A 304 2.28 -24.05 12.16
N ALA A 305 2.55 -25.22 12.71
CA ALA A 305 3.12 -25.34 14.06
C ALA A 305 4.53 -24.72 14.14
N ILE A 306 5.37 -24.91 13.11
CA ILE A 306 6.69 -24.27 13.00
C ILE A 306 6.53 -22.75 12.88
N LEU A 307 5.64 -22.27 12.01
CA LEU A 307 5.36 -20.84 11.85
C LEU A 307 4.93 -20.17 13.15
N ARG A 308 4.08 -20.83 13.94
CA ARG A 308 3.66 -20.33 15.27
C ARG A 308 4.85 -20.25 16.23
N LYS A 309 5.70 -21.30 16.30
CA LYS A 309 6.89 -21.30 17.15
C LYS A 309 7.89 -20.22 16.74
N ALA A 310 8.22 -20.12 15.45
CA ALA A 310 9.12 -19.10 14.92
C ALA A 310 8.62 -17.67 15.22
N THR A 311 7.31 -17.44 15.07
CA THR A 311 6.71 -16.14 15.40
C THR A 311 6.75 -15.85 16.90
N ALA A 312 6.57 -16.86 17.76
CA ALA A 312 6.64 -16.72 19.22
C ALA A 312 8.04 -16.36 19.73
N MET A 313 9.11 -16.72 19.01
CA MET A 313 10.49 -16.36 19.35
C MET A 313 10.78 -14.87 19.21
N ARG A 314 9.95 -14.13 18.46
CA ARG A 314 10.04 -12.67 18.24
C ARG A 314 11.34 -12.18 17.60
N VAL A 315 12.18 -13.07 17.09
CA VAL A 315 13.37 -12.76 16.30
C VAL A 315 13.09 -12.96 14.82
N GLY A 316 13.82 -12.29 13.96
CA GLY A 316 13.60 -12.34 12.51
C GLY A 316 14.25 -13.58 11.89
N ILE A 317 13.69 -14.77 12.12
CA ILE A 317 14.14 -16.03 11.53
C ILE A 317 13.21 -16.48 10.40
N LEU A 318 13.67 -17.34 9.53
CA LEU A 318 12.89 -17.91 8.41
C LEU A 318 12.21 -16.84 7.52
N GLY A 319 12.88 -15.71 7.28
CA GLY A 319 12.31 -14.61 6.51
C GLY A 319 11.17 -13.84 7.19
N LEU A 320 10.82 -14.21 8.44
CA LEU A 320 9.83 -13.48 9.23
C LEU A 320 10.36 -12.14 9.72
N PRO A 321 9.51 -11.12 9.84
CA PRO A 321 9.93 -9.84 10.40
C PRO A 321 10.27 -9.98 11.89
N SER A 322 11.38 -9.37 12.32
CA SER A 322 11.67 -9.22 13.76
C SER A 322 10.59 -8.39 14.45
N PHE A 323 10.24 -8.75 15.67
CA PHE A 323 9.34 -7.99 16.53
C PHE A 323 10.06 -6.84 17.25
N GLN A 324 11.38 -6.91 17.33
CA GLN A 324 12.18 -5.86 17.92
C GLN A 324 12.19 -4.64 16.99
N PRO A 325 12.01 -3.43 17.53
CA PRO A 325 12.16 -2.21 16.75
C PRO A 325 13.54 -2.12 16.11
N LEU A 326 13.62 -1.52 14.94
CA LEU A 326 14.92 -1.20 14.33
C LEU A 326 15.65 -0.18 15.19
N VAL A 327 16.98 -0.30 15.26
CA VAL A 327 17.81 0.67 15.98
C VAL A 327 17.65 2.04 15.29
N GLN A 328 17.27 3.05 16.07
CA GLN A 328 17.12 4.41 15.58
C GLN A 328 18.50 5.04 15.38
N PRO A 329 18.72 5.75 14.25
CA PRO A 329 19.95 6.51 14.05
C PRO A 329 20.17 7.53 15.16
N GLU A 330 21.35 7.50 15.80
CA GLU A 330 21.71 8.47 16.83
C GLU A 330 21.86 9.86 16.24
N PHE A 331 21.52 10.88 17.04
CA PHE A 331 21.69 12.25 16.62
C PHE A 331 23.18 12.66 16.72
N PRO A 332 23.84 13.08 15.62
CA PRO A 332 25.30 13.19 15.60
C PRO A 332 25.87 14.45 16.27
N LEU A 333 25.02 15.44 16.60
CA LEU A 333 25.47 16.79 16.98
C LEU A 333 25.28 17.12 18.46
N GLY A 334 24.83 16.14 19.28
CA GLY A 334 24.60 16.31 20.72
C GLY A 334 23.33 17.11 21.07
N ASP A 335 22.90 16.98 22.35
CA ASP A 335 21.57 17.46 22.80
C ASP A 335 21.42 18.99 22.81
N ASN A 336 22.52 19.74 22.89
CA ASN A 336 22.50 21.20 22.97
C ASN A 336 22.68 21.90 21.62
N TRP A 337 22.73 21.15 20.50
CA TRP A 337 22.95 21.74 19.18
C TRP A 337 21.76 22.60 18.72
N GLN A 338 22.06 23.77 18.20
CA GLN A 338 21.08 24.71 17.66
C GLN A 338 21.35 24.94 16.18
N LYS A 339 20.31 24.79 15.36
CA LYS A 339 20.42 24.90 13.90
C LYS A 339 20.86 26.31 13.43
N ASP A 340 20.46 27.35 14.15
CA ASP A 340 20.71 28.76 13.76
C ASP A 340 22.17 29.20 14.03
N GLU A 341 22.89 28.42 14.84
CA GLU A 341 24.32 28.64 15.18
C GLU A 341 25.26 27.63 14.50
N ALA A 342 24.70 26.74 13.66
CA ALA A 342 25.40 25.60 13.10
C ALA A 342 26.39 26.01 11.99
N THR A 343 27.56 25.37 12.02
CA THR A 343 28.53 25.42 10.93
C THR A 343 28.04 24.71 9.67
N PRO A 344 28.59 25.01 8.49
CA PRO A 344 28.21 24.28 7.25
C PRO A 344 28.37 22.76 7.35
N ASN A 345 29.41 22.26 8.02
CA ASN A 345 29.65 20.84 8.23
C ASN A 345 28.60 20.22 9.16
N GLU A 346 28.21 20.89 10.23
CA GLU A 346 27.14 20.43 11.12
C GLU A 346 25.78 20.40 10.42
N LEU A 347 25.50 21.35 9.54
CA LEU A 347 24.30 21.37 8.72
C LEU A 347 24.28 20.17 7.76
N GLU A 348 25.41 19.79 7.17
CA GLU A 348 25.52 18.61 6.31
C GLU A 348 25.28 17.33 7.11
N GLN A 349 25.90 17.16 8.28
CA GLN A 349 25.68 16.04 9.19
C GLN A 349 24.21 15.95 9.63
N PHE A 350 23.58 17.08 9.94
CA PHE A 350 22.15 17.15 10.26
C PHE A 350 21.25 16.72 9.09
N GLN A 351 21.56 17.17 7.87
CA GLN A 351 20.80 16.74 6.68
C GLN A 351 20.95 15.24 6.43
N PHE A 352 22.17 14.71 6.55
CA PHE A 352 22.43 13.28 6.42
C PHE A 352 21.65 12.47 7.47
N TRP A 353 21.68 12.87 8.73
CA TRP A 353 20.90 12.23 9.78
C TRP A 353 19.38 12.27 9.49
N LYS A 354 18.86 13.38 8.97
CA LYS A 354 17.44 13.46 8.55
C LYS A 354 17.09 12.44 7.47
N VAL A 355 17.97 12.22 6.52
CA VAL A 355 17.78 11.19 5.47
C VAL A 355 17.77 9.80 6.11
N GLN A 356 18.71 9.51 7.02
CA GLN A 356 18.73 8.24 7.75
C GLN A 356 17.45 8.04 8.59
N MET A 357 16.98 9.07 9.29
CA MET A 357 15.74 9.02 10.06
C MET A 357 14.50 8.76 9.17
N ALA A 358 14.41 9.40 8.02
CA ALA A 358 13.33 9.16 7.07
C ALA A 358 13.33 7.71 6.55
N ALA A 359 14.51 7.18 6.23
CA ALA A 359 14.71 5.78 5.84
C ALA A 359 14.32 4.82 6.98
N TRP A 360 14.75 5.14 8.22
CA TRP A 360 14.39 4.36 9.41
C TRP A 360 12.88 4.33 9.65
N TYR A 361 12.18 5.48 9.61
CA TYR A 361 10.71 5.51 9.75
C TYR A 361 10.02 4.66 8.68
N THR A 362 10.50 4.71 7.45
CA THR A 362 9.95 3.93 6.35
C THR A 362 10.15 2.42 6.60
N ALA A 363 11.35 2.02 6.99
CA ALA A 363 11.69 0.63 7.30
C ALA A 363 10.91 0.10 8.52
N GLU A 364 10.82 0.91 9.59
CA GLU A 364 10.11 0.54 10.81
C GLU A 364 8.59 0.40 10.59
N ASN A 365 7.98 1.30 9.81
CA ASN A 365 6.57 1.19 9.43
C ASN A 365 6.33 -0.06 8.57
N LYS A 366 7.23 -0.37 7.64
CA LYS A 366 7.17 -1.59 6.83
C LYS A 366 7.32 -2.84 7.70
N ARG A 367 8.24 -2.85 8.67
CA ARG A 367 8.41 -3.94 9.63
C ARG A 367 7.15 -4.17 10.45
N ARG A 368 6.57 -3.10 11.05
CA ARG A 368 5.31 -3.18 11.82
C ARG A 368 4.14 -3.70 10.99
N GLY A 369 4.01 -3.22 9.76
CA GLY A 369 2.97 -3.68 8.83
C GLY A 369 3.10 -5.17 8.50
N ARG A 370 4.33 -5.66 8.23
CA ARG A 370 4.61 -7.08 7.99
C ARG A 370 4.30 -7.93 9.23
N HIS A 371 4.68 -7.45 10.41
CA HIS A 371 4.41 -8.13 11.66
C HIS A 371 2.90 -8.29 11.93
N THR A 372 2.13 -7.21 11.85
CA THR A 372 0.66 -7.28 11.99
C THR A 372 0.04 -8.20 10.93
N GLY A 373 0.56 -8.15 9.70
CA GLY A 373 0.12 -9.01 8.61
C GLY A 373 0.32 -10.49 8.92
N ILE A 374 1.49 -10.90 9.43
CA ILE A 374 1.75 -12.33 9.71
C ILE A 374 0.89 -12.84 10.88
N LEU A 375 0.68 -12.07 11.94
CA LEU A 375 -0.21 -12.44 13.04
C LEU A 375 -1.65 -12.67 12.55
N SER A 376 -2.15 -11.79 11.70
CA SER A 376 -3.48 -11.95 11.09
C SER A 376 -3.57 -13.23 10.25
N ARG A 377 -2.51 -13.56 9.49
CA ARG A 377 -2.47 -14.80 8.69
C ARG A 377 -2.43 -16.07 9.54
N ILE A 378 -1.66 -16.05 10.63
CA ILE A 378 -1.62 -17.18 11.57
C ILE A 378 -3.00 -17.41 12.18
N THR A 379 -3.73 -16.35 12.55
CA THR A 379 -5.08 -16.44 13.08
C THR A 379 -6.06 -17.05 12.05
N GLU A 380 -5.96 -16.61 10.80
CA GLU A 380 -6.77 -17.16 9.71
C GLU A 380 -6.43 -18.65 9.42
N LEU A 381 -5.13 -18.99 9.31
CA LEU A 381 -4.69 -20.37 9.14
C LEU A 381 -5.19 -21.28 10.26
N ALA A 382 -5.12 -20.78 11.52
CA ALA A 382 -5.61 -21.51 12.69
C ALA A 382 -7.12 -21.76 12.64
N ARG A 383 -7.88 -20.83 12.08
CA ARG A 383 -9.34 -20.98 11.93
C ARG A 383 -9.71 -22.13 11.01
N TYR A 384 -8.92 -22.37 9.98
CA TYR A 384 -9.20 -23.35 8.94
C TYR A 384 -8.32 -24.62 9.02
N GLN A 385 -7.52 -24.79 10.07
CA GLN A 385 -6.56 -25.90 10.17
C GLN A 385 -7.21 -27.29 10.21
N ASP A 386 -8.45 -27.40 10.67
CA ASP A 386 -9.19 -28.64 10.81
C ASP A 386 -10.12 -28.91 9.62
N GLU A 387 -10.21 -27.99 8.66
CA GLU A 387 -11.04 -28.14 7.47
C GLU A 387 -10.36 -29.06 6.46
N LYS A 388 -11.10 -30.05 5.96
CA LYS A 388 -10.58 -31.07 5.02
C LYS A 388 -10.29 -30.49 3.64
N GLU A 389 -11.14 -29.58 3.18
CA GLU A 389 -11.03 -28.95 1.87
C GLU A 389 -11.35 -27.46 1.99
N LEU A 390 -10.49 -26.64 1.41
CA LEU A 390 -10.65 -25.19 1.26
C LEU A 390 -10.55 -24.85 -0.22
N TYR A 391 -11.35 -23.90 -0.65
CA TYR A 391 -11.34 -23.42 -2.01
C TYR A 391 -11.12 -21.92 -2.05
N PHE A 392 -10.47 -21.44 -3.09
CA PHE A 392 -10.16 -20.02 -3.26
C PHE A 392 -10.81 -19.48 -4.53
N PRO A 393 -11.87 -18.65 -4.42
CA PRO A 393 -12.47 -18.02 -5.59
C PRO A 393 -11.43 -17.21 -6.37
N THR A 394 -11.50 -17.30 -7.68
CA THR A 394 -10.56 -16.62 -8.59
C THR A 394 -11.12 -15.31 -9.12
N PHE A 395 -10.23 -14.42 -9.56
CA PHE A 395 -10.58 -13.23 -10.32
C PHE A 395 -9.45 -12.89 -11.29
N ILE A 396 -9.76 -12.06 -12.28
CA ILE A 396 -8.74 -11.47 -13.16
C ILE A 396 -8.56 -9.98 -12.85
N ASP A 397 -7.32 -9.52 -12.96
CA ASP A 397 -7.05 -8.08 -12.91
C ASP A 397 -7.38 -7.42 -14.26
N TRP A 398 -7.25 -6.09 -14.33
CA TRP A 398 -7.49 -5.31 -15.54
C TRP A 398 -6.57 -5.66 -16.71
N ARG A 399 -5.47 -6.40 -16.47
CA ARG A 399 -4.54 -6.92 -17.46
C ARG A 399 -4.87 -8.34 -17.91
N GLY A 400 -5.89 -8.99 -17.29
CA GLY A 400 -6.28 -10.37 -17.56
C GLY A 400 -5.48 -11.42 -16.79
N ARG A 401 -4.66 -11.04 -15.79
CA ARG A 401 -3.93 -12.01 -14.97
C ARG A 401 -4.84 -12.62 -13.91
N LEU A 402 -4.72 -13.94 -13.73
CA LEU A 402 -5.49 -14.72 -12.77
C LEU A 402 -4.91 -14.62 -11.35
N TYR A 403 -5.79 -14.34 -10.39
CA TYR A 403 -5.47 -14.28 -8.97
C TYR A 403 -6.54 -14.99 -8.14
N PHE A 404 -6.16 -15.41 -6.93
CA PHE A 404 -7.12 -15.85 -5.91
C PHE A 404 -7.58 -14.66 -5.06
N ARG A 405 -8.87 -14.63 -4.73
CA ARG A 405 -9.49 -13.52 -3.98
C ARG A 405 -9.15 -13.53 -2.51
N SER A 406 -9.13 -14.70 -1.89
CA SER A 406 -8.91 -14.81 -0.46
C SER A 406 -7.54 -14.26 -0.07
N ASN A 407 -7.47 -13.64 1.11
CA ASN A 407 -6.20 -13.22 1.70
C ASN A 407 -5.32 -14.41 2.10
N LEU A 408 -5.94 -15.56 2.36
CA LEU A 408 -5.29 -16.84 2.62
C LEU A 408 -5.35 -17.66 1.33
N ASN A 409 -4.26 -17.68 0.56
CA ASN A 409 -4.24 -18.38 -0.73
C ASN A 409 -2.81 -18.78 -1.14
N PRO A 410 -2.65 -19.69 -2.12
CA PRO A 410 -1.36 -20.17 -2.59
C PRO A 410 -0.46 -19.12 -3.28
N GLN A 411 -0.99 -17.94 -3.62
CA GLN A 411 -0.22 -16.82 -4.19
C GLN A 411 0.28 -15.81 -3.13
N SER A 412 0.06 -16.10 -1.85
CA SER A 412 0.46 -15.24 -0.73
C SER A 412 1.97 -15.31 -0.45
N SER A 413 2.41 -14.73 0.70
CA SER A 413 3.82 -14.81 1.13
C SER A 413 4.27 -16.25 1.37
N ASP A 414 5.58 -16.47 1.41
CA ASP A 414 6.18 -17.79 1.64
C ASP A 414 5.62 -18.50 2.88
N ALA A 415 5.52 -17.81 4.01
CA ALA A 415 4.95 -18.37 5.23
C ALA A 415 3.51 -18.90 5.06
N VAL A 416 2.70 -18.25 4.20
CA VAL A 416 1.33 -18.72 3.91
C VAL A 416 1.36 -19.83 2.86
N LYS A 417 2.20 -19.70 1.82
CA LYS A 417 2.37 -20.76 0.80
C LYS A 417 2.77 -22.09 1.42
N GLY A 418 3.77 -22.08 2.31
CA GLY A 418 4.25 -23.28 2.98
C GLY A 418 3.21 -23.93 3.88
N CYS A 419 2.22 -23.14 4.37
CA CYS A 419 1.11 -23.67 5.17
C CYS A 419 -0.10 -24.15 4.33
N ILE A 420 -0.10 -24.01 3.00
CA ILE A 420 -1.22 -24.40 2.14
C ILE A 420 -0.75 -25.49 1.17
N GLU A 421 -1.45 -26.60 1.15
CA GLU A 421 -1.17 -27.73 0.27
C GLU A 421 -2.44 -28.23 -0.42
N PHE A 422 -2.32 -29.06 -1.46
CA PHE A 422 -3.47 -29.70 -2.09
C PHE A 422 -4.17 -30.63 -1.10
N ALA A 423 -5.50 -30.51 -0.95
CA ALA A 423 -6.26 -31.42 -0.10
C ALA A 423 -6.25 -32.85 -0.64
N ARG A 424 -6.23 -33.00 -1.95
CA ARG A 424 -6.16 -34.30 -2.62
C ARG A 424 -4.74 -34.51 -3.14
N GLY A 425 -4.00 -35.40 -2.50
CA GLY A 425 -2.68 -35.81 -2.93
C GLY A 425 -2.69 -36.68 -4.17
N LYS A 426 -1.52 -36.77 -4.78
CA LYS A 426 -1.27 -37.63 -5.92
C LYS A 426 -0.04 -38.49 -5.68
N ARG A 427 -0.06 -39.76 -6.07
CA ARG A 427 1.11 -40.64 -6.04
C ARG A 427 2.22 -40.03 -6.88
N LEU A 428 3.46 -39.97 -6.34
CA LEU A 428 4.60 -39.36 -7.01
C LEU A 428 4.93 -40.05 -8.33
N GLY A 429 5.14 -41.37 -8.33
CA GLY A 429 5.75 -42.06 -9.48
C GLY A 429 7.17 -41.57 -9.74
N ASP A 430 7.74 -41.99 -10.85
CA ASP A 430 9.12 -41.59 -11.23
C ASP A 430 9.25 -40.08 -11.47
N ASP A 431 8.37 -39.52 -12.27
CA ASP A 431 8.38 -38.10 -12.63
C ASP A 431 8.10 -37.21 -11.40
N GLY A 432 7.12 -37.57 -10.57
CA GLY A 432 6.77 -36.78 -9.39
C GLY A 432 7.88 -36.70 -8.37
N LEU A 433 8.59 -37.79 -8.13
CA LEU A 433 9.74 -37.82 -7.22
C LEU A 433 10.86 -36.89 -7.73
N LYS A 434 11.16 -36.94 -9.03
CA LYS A 434 12.10 -36.03 -9.67
C LYS A 434 11.68 -34.55 -9.48
N TRP A 435 10.42 -34.23 -9.78
CA TRP A 435 9.94 -32.85 -9.68
C TRP A 435 9.85 -32.36 -8.24
N LEU A 436 9.62 -33.23 -7.25
CA LEU A 436 9.69 -32.85 -5.85
C LEU A 436 11.13 -32.48 -5.44
N LYS A 437 12.14 -33.24 -5.87
CA LYS A 437 13.55 -32.90 -5.68
C LYS A 437 13.93 -31.58 -6.35
N VAL A 438 13.49 -31.37 -7.60
CA VAL A 438 13.68 -30.10 -8.34
C VAL A 438 13.08 -28.92 -7.57
N HIS A 439 11.90 -29.12 -6.97
CA HIS A 439 11.25 -28.08 -6.17
C HIS A 439 12.01 -27.74 -4.89
N VAL A 440 12.55 -28.74 -4.21
CA VAL A 440 13.43 -28.56 -3.04
C VAL A 440 14.68 -27.76 -3.43
N ALA A 441 15.36 -28.09 -4.55
CA ALA A 441 16.50 -27.33 -5.06
C ALA A 441 16.15 -25.86 -5.34
N ASN A 442 14.99 -25.63 -5.98
CA ASN A 442 14.50 -24.27 -6.26
C ASN A 442 14.26 -23.48 -4.95
N CYS A 443 13.72 -24.14 -3.92
CA CYS A 443 13.51 -23.52 -2.60
C CYS A 443 14.81 -23.26 -1.84
N CYS A 444 15.91 -23.91 -2.21
CA CYS A 444 17.26 -23.63 -1.68
C CYS A 444 18.00 -22.55 -2.49
N GLY A 445 17.34 -21.88 -3.44
CA GLY A 445 17.97 -20.87 -4.31
C GLY A 445 18.74 -21.45 -5.50
N TYR A 446 18.78 -22.79 -5.69
CA TYR A 446 19.47 -23.45 -6.80
C TYR A 446 18.53 -23.58 -8.03
N ASP A 447 17.99 -22.43 -8.49
CA ASP A 447 16.90 -22.38 -9.48
C ASP A 447 17.33 -22.23 -10.95
N LYS A 448 18.62 -21.93 -11.23
CA LYS A 448 19.13 -21.57 -12.57
C LYS A 448 19.66 -22.74 -13.40
N HIS A 449 19.53 -23.97 -12.93
CA HIS A 449 20.06 -25.16 -13.58
C HIS A 449 18.95 -26.02 -14.20
N ASP A 450 19.34 -26.98 -15.01
CA ASP A 450 18.40 -27.93 -15.61
C ASP A 450 17.75 -28.85 -14.57
N PRO A 451 16.54 -29.38 -14.82
CA PRO A 451 15.82 -30.20 -13.86
C PRO A 451 16.61 -31.42 -13.36
N ASP A 452 17.38 -32.10 -14.24
CA ASP A 452 18.17 -33.25 -13.84
C ASP A 452 19.33 -32.88 -12.92
N ILE A 453 20.00 -31.78 -13.20
CA ILE A 453 21.08 -31.23 -12.35
C ILE A 453 20.51 -30.82 -10.98
N LYS A 454 19.35 -30.20 -10.94
CA LYS A 454 18.70 -29.82 -9.67
C LYS A 454 18.28 -31.02 -8.84
N ALA A 455 17.70 -32.04 -9.47
CA ALA A 455 17.31 -33.25 -8.76
C ALA A 455 18.51 -33.94 -8.12
N LYS A 456 19.64 -34.06 -8.87
CA LYS A 456 20.90 -34.58 -8.36
C LYS A 456 21.47 -33.69 -7.25
N TRP A 457 21.47 -32.37 -7.42
CA TRP A 457 21.94 -31.43 -6.41
C TRP A 457 21.20 -31.63 -5.06
N THR A 458 19.88 -31.84 -5.11
CA THR A 458 19.11 -32.15 -3.90
C THR A 458 19.56 -33.44 -3.23
N GLU A 459 19.90 -34.50 -4.01
CA GLU A 459 20.43 -35.75 -3.47
C GLU A 459 21.81 -35.53 -2.82
N ASP A 460 22.69 -34.82 -3.50
CA ASP A 460 24.05 -34.56 -3.04
C ASP A 460 24.10 -33.68 -1.76
N ASN A 461 23.10 -32.78 -1.59
CA ASN A 461 23.01 -31.87 -0.45
C ASN A 461 21.94 -32.29 0.58
N TRP A 462 21.39 -33.49 0.48
CA TRP A 462 20.24 -33.93 1.27
C TRP A 462 20.49 -33.89 2.78
N VAL A 463 21.70 -34.22 3.23
CA VAL A 463 22.08 -34.21 4.66
C VAL A 463 21.92 -32.80 5.27
N GLN A 464 22.36 -31.77 4.56
CA GLN A 464 22.26 -30.37 5.00
C GLN A 464 20.81 -29.89 5.00
N ILE A 465 20.05 -30.30 3.97
CA ILE A 465 18.62 -29.97 3.87
C ILE A 465 17.82 -30.60 5.00
N VAL A 466 18.10 -31.87 5.33
CA VAL A 466 17.46 -32.59 6.44
C VAL A 466 17.79 -31.96 7.79
N ASP A 467 19.03 -31.48 7.99
CA ASP A 467 19.41 -30.79 9.22
C ASP A 467 18.54 -29.54 9.44
N PHE A 468 18.37 -28.71 8.41
CA PHE A 468 17.46 -27.57 8.44
C PHE A 468 16.00 -28.00 8.69
N ILE A 469 15.48 -29.02 7.99
CA ILE A 469 14.09 -29.47 8.12
C ILE A 469 13.78 -29.93 9.54
N ASN A 470 14.71 -30.66 10.17
CA ASN A 470 14.53 -31.17 11.52
C ASN A 470 14.75 -30.09 12.59
N ASN A 471 15.59 -29.10 12.35
CA ASN A 471 15.96 -28.05 13.30
C ASN A 471 15.72 -26.63 12.73
N PRO A 472 14.52 -26.31 12.19
CA PRO A 472 14.30 -25.09 11.42
C PRO A 472 14.34 -23.79 12.27
N LEU A 473 14.36 -23.90 13.58
CA LEU A 473 14.45 -22.77 14.50
C LEU A 473 15.89 -22.48 14.96
N GLU A 474 16.81 -23.39 14.69
CA GLU A 474 18.20 -23.35 15.12
C GLU A 474 19.18 -23.27 13.94
N VAL A 475 18.81 -23.84 12.81
CA VAL A 475 19.62 -23.87 11.57
C VAL A 475 19.06 -22.83 10.60
N ASP A 476 19.92 -22.04 10.01
CA ASP A 476 19.54 -21.04 9.00
C ASP A 476 19.00 -21.71 7.73
N ALA A 477 17.92 -21.17 7.18
CA ALA A 477 17.40 -21.62 5.89
C ALA A 477 18.38 -21.30 4.77
N PRO A 478 18.61 -22.21 3.80
CA PRO A 478 19.44 -21.94 2.63
C PRO A 478 19.01 -20.69 1.86
N ASP A 479 17.71 -20.45 1.78
CA ASP A 479 17.10 -19.21 1.29
C ASP A 479 15.95 -18.80 2.21
N ALA A 480 16.11 -17.66 2.89
CA ALA A 480 15.13 -17.13 3.84
C ALA A 480 13.80 -16.72 3.16
N ASP A 481 13.82 -16.37 1.87
CA ASP A 481 12.63 -15.93 1.13
C ASP A 481 11.70 -17.11 0.77
N THR A 482 12.18 -18.36 0.89
CA THR A 482 11.45 -19.60 0.56
C THR A 482 11.50 -20.65 1.67
N ALA A 483 11.82 -20.24 2.90
CA ALA A 483 12.05 -21.14 4.03
C ALA A 483 10.85 -22.02 4.38
N PHE A 484 9.62 -21.50 4.38
CA PHE A 484 8.41 -22.26 4.68
C PHE A 484 7.98 -23.16 3.53
N THR A 485 8.16 -22.74 2.30
CA THR A 485 7.95 -23.60 1.12
C THR A 485 8.97 -24.74 1.08
N LEU A 486 10.23 -24.46 1.48
CA LEU A 486 11.27 -25.50 1.66
C LEU A 486 10.89 -26.50 2.75
N LEU A 487 10.40 -26.02 3.89
CA LEU A 487 9.90 -26.91 4.97
C LEU A 487 8.80 -27.83 4.47
N GLN A 488 7.81 -27.31 3.76
CA GLN A 488 6.72 -28.11 3.18
C GLN A 488 7.25 -29.18 2.20
N ALA A 489 8.08 -28.77 1.25
CA ALA A 489 8.61 -29.65 0.22
C ALA A 489 9.60 -30.67 0.79
N GLY A 490 10.46 -30.25 1.71
CA GLY A 490 11.48 -31.07 2.33
C GLY A 490 10.90 -32.11 3.28
N LEU A 491 9.93 -31.77 4.12
CA LEU A 491 9.20 -32.72 4.96
C LEU A 491 8.53 -33.80 4.11
N ALA A 492 7.86 -33.39 3.02
CA ALA A 492 7.22 -34.35 2.10
C ALA A 492 8.25 -35.26 1.41
N LEU A 493 9.40 -34.73 1.02
CA LEU A 493 10.48 -35.56 0.43
C LEU A 493 11.09 -36.51 1.49
N GLN A 494 11.27 -36.05 2.73
CA GLN A 494 11.75 -36.88 3.84
C GLN A 494 10.79 -38.04 4.13
N GLU A 495 9.49 -37.79 4.17
CA GLU A 495 8.45 -38.81 4.34
C GLU A 495 8.44 -39.79 3.15
N ALA A 496 8.58 -39.29 1.92
CA ALA A 496 8.66 -40.13 0.73
C ALA A 496 9.87 -41.09 0.78
N LEU A 497 11.05 -40.54 1.12
CA LEU A 497 12.29 -41.33 1.20
C LEU A 497 12.30 -42.35 2.37
N ALA A 498 11.43 -42.20 3.35
CA ALA A 498 11.26 -43.16 4.44
C ALA A 498 10.39 -44.37 4.02
N LEU A 499 9.70 -44.32 2.89
CA LEU A 499 8.93 -45.45 2.36
C LEU A 499 9.82 -46.51 1.69
N PRO A 500 9.42 -47.78 1.64
CA PRO A 500 10.14 -48.81 0.89
C PRO A 500 10.32 -48.46 -0.60
N ASP A 501 9.35 -47.81 -1.18
CA ASP A 501 9.41 -47.18 -2.51
C ASP A 501 8.93 -45.73 -2.43
N PRO A 502 9.83 -44.73 -2.54
CA PRO A 502 9.48 -43.31 -2.48
C PRO A 502 8.43 -42.88 -3.51
N ARG A 503 8.30 -43.64 -4.63
CA ARG A 503 7.37 -43.37 -5.71
C ARG A 503 5.89 -43.60 -5.29
N ASP A 504 5.67 -44.36 -4.24
CA ASP A 504 4.33 -44.65 -3.71
C ASP A 504 3.79 -43.55 -2.80
N TYR A 505 4.63 -42.60 -2.42
CA TYR A 505 4.23 -41.47 -1.57
C TYR A 505 3.08 -40.67 -2.21
N ILE A 506 2.07 -40.35 -1.41
CA ILE A 506 0.93 -39.49 -1.82
C ILE A 506 1.31 -38.03 -1.49
N CYS A 507 1.79 -37.33 -2.48
CA CYS A 507 2.29 -35.95 -2.33
C CYS A 507 1.15 -34.93 -2.44
N HIS A 508 1.14 -33.98 -1.51
CA HIS A 508 0.20 -32.86 -1.45
C HIS A 508 0.85 -31.52 -1.81
N VAL A 509 2.17 -31.50 -2.03
CA VAL A 509 2.95 -30.27 -2.22
C VAL A 509 2.67 -29.63 -3.58
N PRO A 510 2.32 -28.34 -3.64
CA PRO A 510 2.26 -27.60 -4.90
C PRO A 510 3.68 -27.30 -5.42
N VAL A 511 4.08 -27.90 -6.51
CA VAL A 511 5.37 -27.61 -7.18
C VAL A 511 5.23 -26.33 -8.01
N ALA A 512 6.02 -25.30 -7.68
CA ALA A 512 5.98 -24.03 -8.40
C ALA A 512 6.85 -24.06 -9.64
N MET A 513 6.31 -23.55 -10.76
CA MET A 513 7.01 -23.38 -12.03
C MET A 513 6.71 -21.97 -12.58
N ASP A 514 7.73 -21.31 -13.14
CA ASP A 514 7.57 -19.97 -13.72
C ASP A 514 8.42 -19.80 -14.98
N ALA A 515 8.03 -18.83 -15.83
CA ALA A 515 8.76 -18.48 -17.04
C ALA A 515 9.84 -17.41 -16.72
N THR A 516 10.93 -17.37 -17.51
CA THR A 516 12.01 -16.40 -17.27
C THR A 516 11.55 -14.95 -17.47
N CYS A 517 10.77 -14.65 -18.46
CA CYS A 517 10.10 -13.37 -18.72
C CYS A 517 9.19 -13.57 -19.94
N SER A 518 7.95 -13.98 -19.71
CA SER A 518 7.04 -14.36 -20.79
C SER A 518 6.77 -13.24 -21.80
N GLY A 519 6.71 -11.97 -21.34
CA GLY A 519 6.52 -10.82 -22.24
C GLY A 519 7.64 -10.69 -23.26
N LEU A 520 8.91 -10.74 -22.81
CA LEU A 520 10.06 -10.69 -23.70
C LEU A 520 10.21 -11.98 -24.53
N GLN A 521 9.84 -13.15 -23.99
CA GLN A 521 9.80 -14.39 -24.78
C GLN A 521 8.85 -14.25 -25.98
N HIS A 522 7.61 -13.78 -25.74
CA HIS A 522 6.65 -13.55 -26.83
C HIS A 522 7.13 -12.49 -27.81
N LEU A 523 7.70 -11.38 -27.32
CA LEU A 523 8.24 -10.32 -28.17
C LEU A 523 9.37 -10.84 -29.04
N SER A 524 10.34 -11.54 -28.44
CA SER A 524 11.48 -12.12 -29.18
C SER A 524 11.04 -13.13 -30.24
N ALA A 525 10.03 -13.96 -29.93
CA ALA A 525 9.46 -14.88 -30.90
C ALA A 525 8.79 -14.15 -32.08
N LEU A 526 8.00 -13.10 -31.79
CA LEU A 526 7.29 -12.30 -32.82
C LEU A 526 8.26 -11.53 -33.71
N THR A 527 9.29 -10.92 -33.12
CA THR A 527 10.28 -10.13 -33.85
C THR A 527 11.42 -10.99 -34.42
N ARG A 528 11.47 -12.28 -34.08
CA ARG A 528 12.59 -13.20 -34.44
C ARG A 528 13.94 -12.68 -33.91
N ASP A 529 13.94 -12.08 -32.71
CA ASP A 529 15.12 -11.57 -32.04
C ASP A 529 15.89 -12.71 -31.34
N PRO A 530 17.05 -13.15 -31.86
CA PRO A 530 17.80 -14.23 -31.23
C PRO A 530 18.47 -13.81 -29.92
N VAL A 531 18.77 -12.53 -29.73
CA VAL A 531 19.40 -12.01 -28.49
C VAL A 531 18.41 -12.05 -27.34
N GLY A 532 17.22 -11.51 -27.53
CA GLY A 532 16.16 -11.58 -26.53
C GLY A 532 15.72 -13.01 -26.25
N ALA A 533 15.64 -13.87 -27.28
CA ALA A 533 15.33 -15.28 -27.13
C ALA A 533 16.38 -16.04 -26.30
N TYR A 534 17.66 -15.75 -26.48
CA TYR A 534 18.78 -16.33 -25.73
C TYR A 534 18.67 -15.95 -24.22
N TYR A 535 18.57 -14.66 -23.90
CA TYR A 535 18.53 -14.21 -22.51
C TYR A 535 17.22 -14.52 -21.77
N THR A 536 16.17 -14.88 -22.49
CA THR A 536 14.90 -15.31 -21.90
C THR A 536 14.68 -16.82 -21.91
N ASN A 537 15.70 -17.61 -22.30
CA ASN A 537 15.64 -19.07 -22.40
C ASN A 537 14.55 -19.58 -23.35
N LEU A 538 14.25 -18.84 -24.42
CA LEU A 538 13.36 -19.28 -25.49
C LEU A 538 14.07 -20.21 -26.46
N ILE A 539 15.39 -20.03 -26.62
CA ILE A 539 16.29 -20.91 -27.33
C ILE A 539 17.33 -21.47 -26.36
N ASP A 540 17.78 -22.69 -26.62
CA ASP A 540 18.82 -23.33 -25.81
C ASP A 540 20.14 -22.55 -25.95
N ASN A 541 20.75 -22.23 -24.83
CA ASN A 541 22.03 -21.54 -24.77
C ASN A 541 23.23 -22.51 -24.75
N GLY A 542 23.00 -23.83 -24.73
CA GLY A 542 24.03 -24.86 -24.64
C GLY A 542 24.84 -24.88 -23.35
N ALA A 543 24.44 -24.15 -22.33
CA ALA A 543 25.10 -24.05 -21.03
C ALA A 543 24.31 -24.79 -19.94
N GLU A 544 25.04 -25.29 -18.92
CA GLU A 544 24.40 -25.91 -17.74
C GLU A 544 23.53 -24.93 -16.94
N GLN A 545 23.85 -23.63 -17.03
CA GLN A 545 23.06 -22.59 -16.39
C GLN A 545 22.15 -21.87 -17.37
N LYS A 546 20.92 -21.66 -16.99
CA LYS A 546 19.96 -20.85 -17.75
C LYS A 546 20.35 -19.37 -17.71
N SER A 547 20.11 -18.69 -18.82
CA SER A 547 20.29 -17.25 -18.91
C SER A 547 19.32 -16.51 -17.98
N ASP A 548 19.75 -15.37 -17.44
CA ASP A 548 18.91 -14.48 -16.65
C ASP A 548 18.96 -13.07 -17.25
N ILE A 549 17.91 -12.69 -17.94
CA ILE A 549 17.76 -11.37 -18.56
C ILE A 549 17.90 -10.23 -17.55
N TYR A 550 17.43 -10.42 -16.32
CA TYR A 550 17.50 -9.38 -15.29
C TYR A 550 18.94 -9.15 -14.82
N THR A 551 19.71 -10.21 -14.67
CA THR A 551 21.14 -10.13 -14.35
C THR A 551 21.91 -9.49 -15.50
N HIS A 552 21.62 -9.89 -16.76
CA HIS A 552 22.24 -9.28 -17.93
C HIS A 552 21.97 -7.78 -18.01
N VAL A 553 20.72 -7.34 -17.86
CA VAL A 553 20.36 -5.92 -17.86
C VAL A 553 21.02 -5.17 -16.70
N ALA A 554 21.11 -5.78 -15.50
CA ALA A 554 21.79 -5.19 -14.36
C ALA A 554 23.28 -4.98 -14.65
N THR A 555 23.96 -5.97 -15.24
CA THR A 555 25.39 -5.89 -15.62
C THR A 555 25.61 -4.78 -16.64
N VAL A 556 24.84 -4.79 -17.74
CA VAL A 556 24.96 -3.75 -18.78
C VAL A 556 24.67 -2.35 -18.23
N ALA A 557 23.68 -2.21 -17.35
CA ALA A 557 23.37 -0.94 -16.72
C ALA A 557 24.50 -0.48 -15.78
N ASP A 558 25.08 -1.41 -15.01
CA ASP A 558 26.20 -1.12 -14.10
C ASP A 558 27.46 -0.70 -14.86
N GLU A 559 27.80 -1.39 -15.94
CA GLU A 559 28.91 -1.03 -16.83
C GLU A 559 28.74 0.35 -17.49
N ASN A 560 27.50 0.74 -17.77
CA ASN A 560 27.20 2.01 -18.44
C ASN A 560 26.80 3.14 -17.47
N LYS A 561 26.74 2.89 -16.15
CA LYS A 561 26.29 3.91 -15.17
C LYS A 561 27.08 5.22 -15.22
N ALA A 562 28.37 5.15 -15.53
CA ALA A 562 29.23 6.34 -15.70
C ALA A 562 28.77 7.27 -16.84
N LYS A 563 28.11 6.72 -17.89
CA LYS A 563 27.57 7.51 -19.01
C LYS A 563 26.33 8.32 -18.59
N TYR A 564 25.63 7.92 -17.53
CA TYR A 564 24.41 8.56 -17.03
C TYR A 564 24.65 9.43 -15.81
N SER A 565 25.91 9.59 -15.38
CA SER A 565 26.30 10.49 -14.28
C SER A 565 26.30 11.96 -14.68
N THR A 566 26.11 12.27 -15.96
CA THR A 566 26.01 13.64 -16.47
C THR A 566 24.59 13.90 -17.00
N ARG A 567 24.03 15.06 -16.69
CA ARG A 567 22.78 15.54 -17.32
C ARG A 567 23.12 16.64 -18.32
N LYS A 568 22.40 16.63 -19.45
CA LYS A 568 22.48 17.73 -20.41
C LYS A 568 21.68 18.92 -19.91
N VAL A 569 22.34 20.04 -19.70
CA VAL A 569 21.70 21.32 -19.34
C VAL A 569 21.84 22.25 -20.55
N VAL A 570 20.75 22.90 -20.93
CA VAL A 570 20.74 23.89 -22.00
C VAL A 570 20.77 25.27 -21.33
N GLU A 571 21.91 25.95 -21.42
CA GLU A 571 22.07 27.35 -21.00
C GLU A 571 22.48 28.18 -22.21
N ASP A 572 21.78 29.28 -22.45
CA ASP A 572 22.00 30.22 -23.57
C ASP A 572 22.09 29.53 -24.95
N GLY A 573 21.26 28.49 -25.17
CA GLY A 573 21.22 27.76 -26.44
C GLY A 573 22.38 26.79 -26.67
N LYS A 574 23.30 26.65 -25.71
CA LYS A 574 24.39 25.66 -25.72
C LYS A 574 24.04 24.48 -24.81
N VAL A 575 24.21 23.28 -25.33
CA VAL A 575 24.07 22.04 -24.56
C VAL A 575 25.40 21.74 -23.88
N THR A 576 25.43 21.79 -22.55
CA THR A 576 26.60 21.43 -21.73
C THR A 576 26.26 20.21 -20.88
N ASP A 577 27.22 19.27 -20.78
CA ASP A 577 27.11 18.15 -19.86
C ASP A 577 27.53 18.62 -18.46
N VAL A 578 26.57 18.73 -17.56
CA VAL A 578 26.80 19.07 -16.16
C VAL A 578 26.78 17.77 -15.34
N LYS A 579 27.83 17.54 -14.54
CA LYS A 579 27.87 16.40 -13.61
C LYS A 579 26.71 16.51 -12.61
N HIS A 580 26.07 15.36 -12.31
CA HIS A 580 25.19 15.29 -11.16
C HIS A 580 25.95 15.65 -9.90
N ASP A 581 25.27 16.32 -8.95
CA ASP A 581 25.85 16.73 -7.66
C ASP A 581 26.66 15.56 -7.04
N ASP A 582 27.81 15.88 -6.47
CA ASP A 582 28.80 14.90 -5.96
C ASP A 582 28.20 13.79 -5.08
N VAL A 583 27.13 14.08 -4.34
CA VAL A 583 26.41 13.09 -3.50
C VAL A 583 25.73 11.99 -4.33
N MET A 584 25.13 12.35 -5.47
CA MET A 584 24.51 11.37 -6.37
C MET A 584 25.58 10.58 -7.14
N GLU A 585 26.70 11.20 -7.47
CA GLU A 585 27.84 10.55 -8.10
C GLU A 585 28.46 9.48 -7.17
N LEU A 586 28.64 9.82 -5.87
CA LEU A 586 29.11 8.87 -4.84
C LEU A 586 28.12 7.72 -4.65
N TYR A 587 26.82 8.00 -4.55
CA TYR A 587 25.79 6.99 -4.40
C TYR A 587 25.74 5.98 -5.54
N TRP A 588 25.90 6.44 -6.80
CA TRP A 588 25.91 5.59 -7.97
C TRP A 588 27.24 4.85 -8.18
N LYS A 589 28.37 5.43 -7.78
CA LYS A 589 29.70 4.78 -7.87
C LYS A 589 29.86 3.63 -6.88
N GLU A 590 29.31 3.77 -5.67
CA GLU A 590 29.49 2.79 -4.59
C GLU A 590 28.47 1.65 -4.61
N ARG A 591 27.36 1.80 -5.33
CA ARG A 591 26.28 0.82 -5.32
C ARG A 591 26.13 0.12 -6.67
N ALA A 592 26.43 -1.18 -6.71
CA ALA A 592 26.15 -2.00 -7.88
C ALA A 592 24.66 -2.06 -8.19
N ILE A 593 24.29 -1.97 -9.47
CA ILE A 593 22.91 -2.14 -9.91
C ILE A 593 22.53 -3.61 -9.75
N SER A 594 21.64 -3.89 -8.83
CA SER A 594 21.23 -5.26 -8.54
C SER A 594 20.20 -5.78 -9.56
N ARG A 595 20.12 -7.11 -9.68
CA ARG A 595 19.07 -7.81 -10.44
C ARG A 595 17.66 -7.32 -10.12
N ASN A 596 17.37 -7.05 -8.84
CA ASN A 596 16.05 -6.54 -8.42
C ASN A 596 15.77 -5.12 -8.92
N MET A 597 16.79 -4.27 -9.05
CA MET A 597 16.64 -2.93 -9.64
C MET A 597 16.38 -3.01 -11.15
N ALA A 598 16.94 -4.00 -11.85
CA ALA A 598 16.72 -4.20 -13.27
C ALA A 598 15.33 -4.76 -13.62
N LYS A 599 14.59 -5.34 -12.66
CA LYS A 599 13.24 -5.90 -12.90
C LYS A 599 12.23 -4.83 -13.36
N THR A 600 12.29 -3.63 -12.79
CA THR A 600 11.33 -2.56 -13.13
C THR A 600 11.42 -2.10 -14.58
N PRO A 601 12.60 -1.81 -15.16
CA PRO A 601 12.70 -1.42 -16.56
C PRO A 601 12.49 -2.59 -17.54
N VAL A 602 12.66 -3.84 -17.11
CA VAL A 602 12.45 -5.03 -17.96
C VAL A 602 10.97 -5.43 -18.00
N ASN A 603 10.26 -5.28 -16.90
CA ASN A 603 8.82 -5.59 -16.78
C ASN A 603 7.94 -4.36 -16.99
#